data_0b38c921122d4aae959a721ed91e358f
#
_entry.id   0b38c921122d4aae959a721ed91e358f
#
_cell.length_a   1.000
_cell.length_b   1.000
_cell.length_c   1.000
_cell.angle_alpha   90.00
_cell.angle_beta   90.00
_cell.angle_gamma   90.00
#
_symmetry.space_group_name_H-M   'P 1'
#
loop_
_entity.id
_entity.type
_entity.pdbx_description
1 polymer ?
#
loop_
_entity_poly.entity_id
_entity_poly.type
_entity_poly.pdbx_seq_one_letter_code
_entity_poly.pdbx_strand_id
1 'polypeptide(L)'
;MTNQSRRSFLQGSIVGAAALASASVVQAAPRSKVPAKWDETVDVIVVGSGFAGLAAAIEARKAGAKVVVLEKMPTPGGNSIINGGILTATGCPQQLKHGIKASVDLLAQDILVAGAYLNDPAKVRVLAEHALSNYEWTVKELGVEYNLDAIGQEGGHSVPRYVFTKNGSGSGIVRKELDKCKELGVEVRLRAYVEHIIRDDKGRVVGLEVREGYRFPKKDSGKVKFIAARKGVVLCYGGFSADVKFRQMHDPKLTDKFSTTNQPGATGELWRETYNIGCAQIQNDWIQCGPWSNPKEKGMGIGWTFTQSAAAEYGLWVNTKGQRFVNELANRKVRADAIFAEEAKGLKAVAIANQYGADKLEAARPGIMKKLVEPNIVSKYDTLEALAKDFNIPLDELKKTLAQVNESAKTKNDKPFGRYINNEFKPLTEGPWYAAITSPKVHHCMGGMATNVATAVLDVETDQPIPGLFAAGECVGGIHGAVMDCLVNGRQAGLSAAKYKL
;
A
#
# COMPACT_ATOMS: atom_id res chain seq x y z
N MET A 1 36.38 35.54 30.50
CA MET A 1 36.67 34.10 30.32
C MET A 1 37.27 33.92 28.95
N THR A 2 38.47 33.46 28.93
CA THR A 2 39.53 33.72 28.00
C THR A 2 39.51 32.91 26.72
N ASN A 3 40.00 33.54 25.66
CA ASN A 3 40.13 33.07 24.26
C ASN A 3 40.99 31.80 24.03
N GLN A 4 41.30 30.98 25.05
CA GLN A 4 42.13 29.80 24.95
C GLN A 4 41.35 28.52 24.59
N SER A 5 40.03 28.46 24.73
CA SER A 5 39.25 27.23 24.52
C SER A 5 38.95 26.92 23.05
N ARG A 6 39.00 27.90 22.15
CA ARG A 6 38.74 27.72 20.71
C ARG A 6 39.92 27.18 19.88
N ARG A 7 41.15 27.46 20.34
CA ARG A 7 42.36 26.97 19.64
C ARG A 7 42.66 25.48 19.92
N SER A 8 42.40 25.02 21.11
CA SER A 8 42.57 23.59 21.47
C SER A 8 41.52 22.67 20.78
N PHE A 9 40.33 23.18 20.50
CA PHE A 9 39.32 22.43 19.78
C PHE A 9 39.67 22.25 18.27
N LEU A 10 40.25 23.30 17.67
CA LEU A 10 40.67 23.23 16.26
C LEU A 10 41.94 22.36 16.04
N GLN A 11 42.84 22.29 17.04
CA GLN A 11 44.01 21.40 16.93
C GLN A 11 43.68 19.92 17.15
N GLY A 12 42.65 19.60 17.98
CA GLY A 12 42.12 18.24 18.10
C GLY A 12 41.38 17.73 16.84
N SER A 13 40.78 18.64 16.06
CA SER A 13 40.02 18.30 14.84
C SER A 13 40.94 17.96 13.65
N ILE A 14 42.20 18.43 13.62
CA ILE A 14 43.12 18.16 12.52
C ILE A 14 43.79 16.77 12.66
N VAL A 15 43.94 16.27 13.88
CA VAL A 15 44.51 14.92 14.10
C VAL A 15 43.43 13.85 13.86
N GLY A 16 42.15 14.16 14.09
CA GLY A 16 41.03 13.29 13.77
C GLY A 16 40.72 13.15 12.26
N ALA A 17 40.99 14.20 11.48
CA ALA A 17 40.80 14.18 10.03
C ALA A 17 41.81 13.33 9.26
N ALA A 18 43.06 13.17 9.79
CA ALA A 18 44.08 12.33 9.17
C ALA A 18 43.82 10.82 9.39
N ALA A 19 43.05 10.42 10.43
CA ALA A 19 42.71 9.03 10.69
C ALA A 19 41.44 8.56 9.92
N LEU A 20 40.67 9.49 9.33
CA LEU A 20 39.48 9.21 8.49
C LEU A 20 39.79 9.13 6.99
N ALA A 21 41.02 9.43 6.58
CA ALA A 21 41.44 9.39 5.17
C ALA A 21 41.74 7.97 4.64
N SER A 22 41.53 6.93 5.45
CA SER A 22 41.46 5.53 4.98
C SER A 22 39.98 5.04 4.89
N ALA A 23 39.00 5.95 4.72
CA ALA A 23 37.71 5.54 4.26
C ALA A 23 37.90 4.83 2.91
N SER A 24 37.80 3.51 2.95
CA SER A 24 37.65 2.68 1.75
C SER A 24 36.67 3.41 0.85
N VAL A 25 37.13 3.80 -0.34
CA VAL A 25 36.26 4.21 -1.43
C VAL A 25 35.24 3.08 -1.53
N VAL A 26 34.03 3.33 -1.09
CA VAL A 26 32.89 2.42 -1.35
C VAL A 26 32.78 2.48 -2.87
N GLN A 27 33.44 1.55 -3.52
CA GLN A 27 33.35 1.40 -4.94
C GLN A 27 31.91 1.08 -5.23
N ALA A 28 31.19 1.97 -5.92
CA ALA A 28 29.83 1.71 -6.38
C ALA A 28 29.82 0.30 -6.97
N ALA A 29 28.86 -0.52 -6.56
CA ALA A 29 28.75 -1.88 -7.07
C ALA A 29 28.81 -1.82 -8.60
N PRO A 30 29.69 -2.63 -9.26
CA PRO A 30 29.86 -2.53 -10.69
C PRO A 30 28.51 -2.73 -11.36
N ARG A 31 28.06 -1.75 -12.17
CA ARG A 31 26.85 -1.89 -13.00
C ARG A 31 26.97 -3.20 -13.76
N SER A 32 25.92 -4.02 -13.78
CA SER A 32 25.91 -5.28 -14.51
C SER A 32 26.23 -5.01 -15.98
N LYS A 33 27.29 -5.63 -16.50
CA LYS A 33 27.70 -5.44 -17.90
C LYS A 33 26.71 -6.14 -18.82
N VAL A 34 26.50 -5.57 -20.01
CA VAL A 34 25.75 -6.26 -21.07
C VAL A 34 26.40 -7.61 -21.34
N PRO A 35 25.68 -8.74 -21.21
CA PRO A 35 26.26 -10.06 -21.40
C PRO A 35 26.65 -10.28 -22.84
N ALA A 36 27.68 -11.09 -23.06
CA ALA A 36 28.14 -11.47 -24.42
C ALA A 36 27.05 -12.25 -25.19
N LYS A 37 26.14 -12.92 -24.44
CA LYS A 37 25.04 -13.70 -25.01
C LYS A 37 23.81 -13.60 -24.08
N TRP A 38 22.65 -13.41 -24.68
CA TRP A 38 21.36 -13.49 -24.03
C TRP A 38 20.82 -14.92 -24.13
N ASP A 39 20.28 -15.45 -23.02
CA ASP A 39 19.64 -16.78 -23.01
C ASP A 39 18.24 -16.73 -23.60
N GLU A 40 17.57 -15.59 -23.47
CA GLU A 40 16.21 -15.37 -23.98
C GLU A 40 16.04 -13.93 -24.44
N THR A 41 15.13 -13.71 -25.42
CA THR A 41 14.76 -12.38 -25.89
C THR A 41 13.23 -12.26 -26.02
N VAL A 42 12.68 -11.22 -25.38
CA VAL A 42 11.26 -10.83 -25.46
C VAL A 42 11.15 -9.36 -25.84
N ASP A 43 9.92 -8.86 -26.07
CA ASP A 43 9.72 -7.43 -26.31
C ASP A 43 9.66 -6.65 -25.01
N VAL A 44 8.86 -7.13 -24.06
CA VAL A 44 8.63 -6.50 -22.77
C VAL A 44 8.83 -7.51 -21.64
N ILE A 45 9.64 -7.15 -20.65
CA ILE A 45 9.75 -7.88 -19.40
C ILE A 45 8.99 -7.12 -18.32
N VAL A 46 8.09 -7.79 -17.61
CA VAL A 46 7.38 -7.23 -16.46
C VAL A 46 7.91 -7.88 -15.19
N VAL A 47 8.26 -7.09 -14.18
CA VAL A 47 8.82 -7.56 -12.91
C VAL A 47 7.79 -7.40 -11.80
N GLY A 48 7.28 -8.51 -11.29
CA GLY A 48 6.23 -8.60 -10.28
C GLY A 48 4.88 -8.98 -10.85
N SER A 49 4.15 -9.85 -10.15
CA SER A 49 2.85 -10.40 -10.55
C SER A 49 1.68 -9.87 -9.71
N GLY A 50 1.83 -8.67 -9.10
CA GLY A 50 0.73 -7.94 -8.47
C GLY A 50 -0.17 -7.25 -9.50
N PHE A 51 -1.19 -6.51 -9.05
CA PHE A 51 -2.13 -5.77 -9.92
C PHE A 51 -1.44 -5.01 -11.05
N ALA A 52 -0.43 -4.18 -10.71
CA ALA A 52 0.23 -3.35 -11.71
C ALA A 52 0.97 -4.17 -12.77
N GLY A 53 1.66 -5.24 -12.35
CA GLY A 53 2.43 -6.07 -13.28
C GLY A 53 1.53 -6.90 -14.20
N LEU A 54 0.49 -7.50 -13.67
CA LEU A 54 -0.45 -8.28 -14.49
C LEU A 54 -1.24 -7.37 -15.46
N ALA A 55 -1.69 -6.19 -15.00
CA ALA A 55 -2.33 -5.20 -15.86
C ALA A 55 -1.37 -4.72 -16.98
N ALA A 56 -0.09 -4.46 -16.64
CA ALA A 56 0.92 -4.09 -17.62
C ALA A 56 1.15 -5.19 -18.68
N ALA A 57 1.24 -6.44 -18.22
CA ALA A 57 1.46 -7.57 -19.10
C ALA A 57 0.28 -7.79 -20.08
N ILE A 58 -0.96 -7.66 -19.60
CA ILE A 58 -2.17 -7.76 -20.40
C ILE A 58 -2.17 -6.69 -21.50
N GLU A 59 -1.99 -5.41 -21.14
CA GLU A 59 -2.05 -4.33 -22.11
C GLU A 59 -0.85 -4.34 -23.10
N ALA A 60 0.36 -4.69 -22.61
CA ALA A 60 1.51 -4.87 -23.50
C ALA A 60 1.28 -6.00 -24.52
N ARG A 61 0.71 -7.12 -24.08
CA ARG A 61 0.40 -8.26 -24.95
C ARG A 61 -0.70 -7.93 -25.96
N LYS A 62 -1.75 -7.22 -25.54
CA LYS A 62 -2.82 -6.73 -26.43
C LYS A 62 -2.28 -5.75 -27.50
N ALA A 63 -1.23 -4.99 -27.15
CA ALA A 63 -0.52 -4.12 -28.10
C ALA A 63 0.45 -4.89 -29.03
N GLY A 64 0.46 -6.24 -29.01
CA GLY A 64 1.22 -7.09 -29.90
C GLY A 64 2.63 -7.46 -29.44
N ALA A 65 3.05 -7.06 -28.23
CA ALA A 65 4.36 -7.41 -27.69
C ALA A 65 4.45 -8.88 -27.24
N LYS A 66 5.63 -9.50 -27.38
CA LYS A 66 5.97 -10.74 -26.69
C LYS A 66 6.36 -10.38 -25.24
N VAL A 67 5.59 -10.88 -24.27
CA VAL A 67 5.70 -10.48 -22.85
C VAL A 67 6.03 -11.68 -21.97
N VAL A 68 6.89 -11.47 -20.97
CA VAL A 68 7.09 -12.39 -19.83
C VAL A 68 6.92 -11.62 -18.53
N VAL A 69 6.25 -12.21 -17.55
CA VAL A 69 6.15 -11.71 -16.17
C VAL A 69 7.07 -12.54 -15.29
N LEU A 70 7.95 -11.85 -14.53
CA LEU A 70 8.88 -12.48 -13.60
C LEU A 70 8.43 -12.25 -12.16
N GLU A 71 8.19 -13.32 -11.42
CA GLU A 71 7.78 -13.29 -10.00
C GLU A 71 8.77 -14.07 -9.15
N LYS A 72 9.35 -13.41 -8.13
CA LYS A 72 10.35 -14.06 -7.27
C LYS A 72 9.78 -15.12 -6.34
N MET A 73 8.51 -14.98 -5.96
CA MET A 73 7.85 -15.88 -5.02
C MET A 73 7.34 -17.16 -5.72
N PRO A 74 7.07 -18.24 -4.95
CA PRO A 74 6.51 -19.47 -5.50
C PRO A 74 5.03 -19.37 -5.87
N THR A 75 4.38 -18.27 -5.53
CA THR A 75 2.96 -17.99 -5.81
C THR A 75 2.82 -16.58 -6.38
N PRO A 76 1.94 -16.38 -7.38
CA PRO A 76 1.72 -15.05 -7.95
C PRO A 76 0.82 -14.18 -7.09
N GLY A 77 0.81 -12.89 -7.36
CA GLY A 77 -0.15 -11.92 -6.81
C GLY A 77 0.40 -11.01 -5.71
N GLY A 78 1.55 -11.32 -5.11
CA GLY A 78 2.18 -10.46 -4.11
C GLY A 78 1.23 -10.00 -2.99
N ASN A 79 1.30 -8.72 -2.62
CA ASN A 79 0.36 -8.10 -1.67
C ASN A 79 -1.04 -7.90 -2.27
N SER A 80 -1.13 -7.85 -3.59
CA SER A 80 -2.40 -7.61 -4.29
C SER A 80 -3.42 -8.71 -4.05
N ILE A 81 -2.99 -9.98 -3.98
CA ILE A 81 -3.91 -11.13 -3.80
C ILE A 81 -4.49 -11.22 -2.38
N ILE A 82 -3.79 -10.66 -1.37
CA ILE A 82 -4.17 -10.75 0.05
C ILE A 82 -4.85 -9.49 0.60
N ASN A 83 -4.99 -8.44 -0.21
CA ASN A 83 -5.65 -7.21 0.24
C ASN A 83 -7.17 -7.36 0.35
N GLY A 84 -7.85 -6.30 0.84
CA GLY A 84 -9.28 -6.31 1.11
C GLY A 84 -10.22 -6.31 -0.11
N GLY A 85 -9.69 -6.31 -1.34
CA GLY A 85 -10.50 -6.32 -2.56
C GLY A 85 -11.31 -5.04 -2.78
N ILE A 86 -10.76 -3.90 -2.38
CA ILE A 86 -11.41 -2.58 -2.47
C ILE A 86 -10.80 -1.81 -3.63
N LEU A 87 -11.66 -1.35 -4.55
CA LEU A 87 -11.27 -0.48 -5.67
C LEU A 87 -11.95 0.88 -5.52
N THR A 88 -11.19 1.97 -5.68
CA THR A 88 -11.75 3.31 -5.80
C THR A 88 -12.30 3.51 -7.21
N ALA A 89 -13.55 3.96 -7.31
CA ALA A 89 -14.20 4.28 -8.58
C ALA A 89 -15.06 5.55 -8.43
N THR A 90 -15.17 6.34 -9.51
CA THR A 90 -15.97 7.57 -9.52
C THR A 90 -16.93 7.52 -10.69
N GLY A 91 -18.23 7.77 -10.43
CA GLY A 91 -19.29 7.60 -11.42
C GLY A 91 -19.73 6.16 -11.66
N CYS A 92 -19.35 5.24 -10.78
CA CYS A 92 -19.68 3.82 -10.89
C CYS A 92 -21.16 3.53 -10.57
N PRO A 93 -21.69 2.36 -11.01
CA PRO A 93 -23.09 1.98 -10.77
C PRO A 93 -23.52 2.03 -9.30
N GLN A 94 -22.62 1.68 -8.35
CA GLN A 94 -22.88 1.74 -6.93
C GLN A 94 -23.13 3.18 -6.45
N GLN A 95 -22.30 4.15 -6.92
CA GLN A 95 -22.56 5.57 -6.58
C GLN A 95 -23.90 6.05 -7.12
N LEU A 96 -24.22 5.73 -8.38
CA LEU A 96 -25.49 6.10 -9.00
C LEU A 96 -26.69 5.50 -8.22
N LYS A 97 -26.60 4.22 -7.85
CA LYS A 97 -27.63 3.51 -7.08
C LYS A 97 -27.90 4.15 -5.72
N HIS A 98 -26.85 4.63 -5.05
CA HIS A 98 -26.94 5.28 -3.74
C HIS A 98 -27.14 6.80 -3.82
N GLY A 99 -27.35 7.37 -5.01
CA GLY A 99 -27.58 8.81 -5.20
C GLY A 99 -26.37 9.68 -4.85
N ILE A 100 -25.15 9.11 -4.87
CA ILE A 100 -23.91 9.81 -4.50
C ILE A 100 -23.42 10.63 -5.68
N LYS A 101 -23.34 11.95 -5.48
CA LYS A 101 -22.74 12.87 -6.47
C LYS A 101 -21.23 12.85 -6.30
N ALA A 102 -20.53 12.48 -7.35
CA ALA A 102 -19.07 12.44 -7.41
C ALA A 102 -18.59 12.96 -8.77
N SER A 103 -17.37 13.49 -8.81
CA SER A 103 -16.75 13.96 -10.03
C SER A 103 -15.26 13.61 -10.04
N VAL A 104 -14.65 13.71 -11.21
CA VAL A 104 -13.20 13.59 -11.40
C VAL A 104 -12.45 14.64 -10.58
N ASP A 105 -12.93 15.88 -10.59
CA ASP A 105 -12.31 16.99 -9.85
C ASP A 105 -12.37 16.76 -8.35
N LEU A 106 -13.50 16.27 -7.82
CA LEU A 106 -13.64 15.94 -6.41
C LEU A 106 -12.71 14.79 -6.01
N LEU A 107 -12.55 13.75 -6.86
CA LEU A 107 -11.60 12.68 -6.60
C LEU A 107 -10.17 13.19 -6.62
N ALA A 108 -9.78 14.00 -7.60
CA ALA A 108 -8.45 14.58 -7.68
C ALA A 108 -8.15 15.44 -6.44
N GLN A 109 -9.09 16.27 -6.00
CA GLN A 109 -8.94 17.09 -4.80
C GLN A 109 -8.78 16.23 -3.54
N ASP A 110 -9.58 15.17 -3.38
CA ASP A 110 -9.46 14.26 -2.23
C ASP A 110 -8.09 13.57 -2.18
N ILE A 111 -7.56 13.14 -3.33
CA ILE A 111 -6.22 12.53 -3.42
C ILE A 111 -5.14 13.53 -3.04
N LEU A 112 -5.21 14.78 -3.53
CA LEU A 112 -4.24 15.83 -3.19
C LEU A 112 -4.27 16.15 -1.69
N VAL A 113 -5.45 16.30 -1.10
CA VAL A 113 -5.61 16.57 0.34
C VAL A 113 -5.10 15.39 1.18
N ALA A 114 -5.48 14.15 0.81
CA ALA A 114 -5.04 12.96 1.54
C ALA A 114 -3.53 12.76 1.48
N GLY A 115 -2.90 13.15 0.39
CA GLY A 115 -1.44 13.15 0.20
C GLY A 115 -0.73 14.39 0.73
N ALA A 116 -1.41 15.26 1.49
CA ALA A 116 -0.87 16.51 2.03
C ALA A 116 -0.22 17.40 0.96
N TYR A 117 -0.75 17.37 -0.27
CA TYR A 117 -0.23 18.08 -1.46
C TYR A 117 1.23 17.72 -1.83
N LEU A 118 1.72 16.57 -1.40
CA LEU A 118 3.02 16.03 -1.79
C LEU A 118 2.95 15.18 -3.08
N ASN A 119 1.75 14.97 -3.57
CA ASN A 119 1.48 14.28 -4.82
C ASN A 119 1.91 15.12 -6.02
N ASP A 120 2.23 14.44 -7.12
CA ASP A 120 2.31 15.07 -8.44
C ASP A 120 0.89 15.35 -8.98
N PRO A 121 0.48 16.63 -9.12
CA PRO A 121 -0.89 16.95 -9.55
C PRO A 121 -1.25 16.43 -10.95
N ALA A 122 -0.28 16.32 -11.86
CA ALA A 122 -0.51 15.80 -13.20
C ALA A 122 -0.84 14.31 -13.17
N LYS A 123 -0.12 13.52 -12.36
CA LYS A 123 -0.41 12.11 -12.16
C LYS A 123 -1.73 11.88 -11.45
N VAL A 124 -2.02 12.67 -10.41
CA VAL A 124 -3.32 12.63 -9.72
C VAL A 124 -4.46 12.87 -10.69
N ARG A 125 -4.31 13.84 -11.60
CA ARG A 125 -5.31 14.13 -12.63
C ARG A 125 -5.55 12.94 -13.55
N VAL A 126 -4.49 12.34 -14.08
CA VAL A 126 -4.58 11.14 -14.92
C VAL A 126 -5.28 10.01 -14.16
N LEU A 127 -4.93 9.79 -12.91
CA LEU A 127 -5.53 8.74 -12.08
C LEU A 127 -7.03 8.96 -11.89
N ALA A 128 -7.45 10.19 -11.55
CA ALA A 128 -8.85 10.54 -11.34
C ALA A 128 -9.69 10.42 -12.64
N GLU A 129 -9.15 10.85 -13.77
CA GLU A 129 -9.80 10.75 -15.09
C GLU A 129 -10.02 9.30 -15.53
N HIS A 130 -9.11 8.39 -15.14
CA HIS A 130 -9.20 6.98 -15.50
C HIS A 130 -9.92 6.10 -14.47
N ALA A 131 -10.41 6.66 -13.36
CA ALA A 131 -11.03 5.87 -12.28
C ALA A 131 -12.25 5.04 -12.76
N LEU A 132 -13.16 5.65 -13.55
CA LEU A 132 -14.33 4.95 -14.08
C LEU A 132 -13.93 3.92 -15.15
N SER A 133 -13.15 4.33 -16.14
CA SER A 133 -12.73 3.45 -17.23
C SER A 133 -11.90 2.26 -16.73
N ASN A 134 -11.19 2.43 -15.61
CA ASN A 134 -10.48 1.37 -14.95
C ASN A 134 -11.42 0.37 -14.25
N TYR A 135 -12.45 0.86 -13.54
CA TYR A 135 -13.52 0.02 -12.99
C TYR A 135 -14.18 -0.79 -14.11
N GLU A 136 -14.57 -0.14 -15.20
CA GLU A 136 -15.20 -0.78 -16.36
C GLU A 136 -14.28 -1.82 -17.01
N TRP A 137 -12.98 -1.57 -17.10
CA TRP A 137 -12.01 -2.52 -17.61
C TRP A 137 -11.97 -3.78 -16.74
N THR A 138 -11.97 -3.63 -15.41
CA THR A 138 -11.99 -4.81 -14.52
C THR A 138 -13.27 -5.63 -14.70
N VAL A 139 -14.40 -5.00 -14.94
CA VAL A 139 -15.70 -5.68 -15.16
C VAL A 139 -15.77 -6.29 -16.55
N LYS A 140 -15.55 -5.48 -17.60
CA LYS A 140 -15.82 -5.89 -19.00
C LYS A 140 -14.71 -6.75 -19.58
N GLU A 141 -13.44 -6.43 -19.28
CA GLU A 141 -12.30 -7.13 -19.88
C GLU A 141 -11.86 -8.34 -19.03
N LEU A 142 -11.91 -8.22 -17.70
CA LEU A 142 -11.46 -9.27 -16.80
C LEU A 142 -12.61 -10.12 -16.24
N GLY A 143 -13.86 -9.61 -16.23
CA GLY A 143 -14.98 -10.29 -15.61
C GLY A 143 -14.93 -10.30 -14.08
N VAL A 144 -14.41 -9.22 -13.47
CA VAL A 144 -14.42 -9.06 -12.02
C VAL A 144 -15.83 -8.76 -11.55
N GLU A 145 -16.30 -9.49 -10.54
CA GLU A 145 -17.58 -9.27 -9.91
C GLU A 145 -17.46 -8.39 -8.66
N TYR A 146 -18.24 -7.32 -8.61
CA TYR A 146 -18.35 -6.42 -7.47
C TYR A 146 -19.71 -6.56 -6.78
N ASN A 147 -19.75 -6.25 -5.48
CA ASN A 147 -21.01 -6.10 -4.76
C ASN A 147 -21.68 -4.79 -5.22
N LEU A 148 -22.84 -4.89 -5.87
CA LEU A 148 -23.57 -3.74 -6.39
C LEU A 148 -24.42 -3.02 -5.32
N ASP A 149 -24.62 -3.64 -4.17
CA ASP A 149 -25.45 -3.14 -3.09
C ASP A 149 -24.65 -2.42 -2.00
N ALA A 150 -23.32 -2.52 -2.04
CA ALA A 150 -22.44 -1.95 -1.05
C ALA A 150 -21.49 -0.91 -1.66
N ILE A 151 -21.36 0.22 -1.00
CA ILE A 151 -20.34 1.23 -1.26
C ILE A 151 -19.78 1.72 0.05
N GLY A 152 -18.47 1.86 0.14
CA GLY A 152 -17.79 2.29 1.35
C GLY A 152 -17.08 3.62 1.20
N GLN A 153 -16.72 4.18 2.36
CA GLN A 153 -15.88 5.38 2.49
C GLN A 153 -14.74 5.09 3.46
N GLU A 154 -13.55 5.51 3.11
CA GLU A 154 -12.40 5.49 4.03
C GLU A 154 -11.84 6.90 4.18
N GLY A 155 -11.01 7.11 5.21
CA GLY A 155 -10.41 8.39 5.50
C GLY A 155 -9.67 9.01 4.32
N GLY A 156 -9.92 10.30 4.09
CA GLY A 156 -9.38 11.05 2.97
C GLY A 156 -10.36 11.21 1.79
N HIS A 157 -11.47 10.47 1.76
CA HIS A 157 -12.50 10.67 0.75
C HIS A 157 -13.67 11.50 1.28
N SER A 158 -14.06 12.52 0.53
CA SER A 158 -15.20 13.39 0.87
C SER A 158 -16.56 12.73 0.65
N VAL A 159 -16.62 11.71 -0.21
CA VAL A 159 -17.84 10.92 -0.50
C VAL A 159 -17.51 9.42 -0.58
N PRO A 160 -18.50 8.53 -0.34
CA PRO A 160 -18.33 7.09 -0.57
C PRO A 160 -17.99 6.79 -2.04
N ARG A 161 -16.93 6.01 -2.27
CA ARG A 161 -16.49 5.59 -3.61
C ARG A 161 -15.72 4.28 -3.65
N TYR A 162 -15.74 3.53 -2.57
CA TYR A 162 -15.12 2.21 -2.52
C TYR A 162 -16.10 1.14 -2.95
N VAL A 163 -15.75 0.43 -4.02
CA VAL A 163 -16.46 -0.76 -4.46
C VAL A 163 -15.72 -2.01 -3.99
N PHE A 164 -16.46 -3.02 -3.58
CA PHE A 164 -15.92 -4.24 -2.99
C PHE A 164 -16.06 -5.39 -3.98
N THR A 165 -14.98 -6.13 -4.20
CA THR A 165 -15.08 -7.41 -4.92
C THR A 165 -16.04 -8.34 -4.18
N LYS A 166 -16.82 -9.13 -4.92
CA LYS A 166 -17.84 -10.03 -4.35
C LYS A 166 -17.28 -11.02 -3.33
N ASN A 167 -16.03 -11.45 -3.51
CA ASN A 167 -15.35 -12.34 -2.57
C ASN A 167 -14.64 -11.60 -1.41
N GLY A 168 -14.72 -10.26 -1.35
CA GLY A 168 -14.13 -9.45 -0.30
C GLY A 168 -12.60 -9.48 -0.23
N SER A 169 -11.92 -9.82 -1.32
CA SER A 169 -10.46 -9.98 -1.37
C SER A 169 -9.90 -9.49 -2.71
N GLY A 170 -8.64 -9.02 -2.69
CA GLY A 170 -7.90 -8.71 -3.91
C GLY A 170 -7.70 -9.90 -4.85
N SER A 171 -7.83 -11.11 -4.30
CA SER A 171 -7.84 -12.34 -5.12
C SER A 171 -8.95 -12.35 -6.17
N GLY A 172 -10.04 -11.60 -5.96
CA GLY A 172 -11.12 -11.44 -6.94
C GLY A 172 -10.68 -10.73 -8.22
N ILE A 173 -9.67 -9.86 -8.14
CA ILE A 173 -9.07 -9.18 -9.29
C ILE A 173 -7.86 -9.99 -9.81
N VAL A 174 -6.90 -10.33 -8.95
CA VAL A 174 -5.65 -11.01 -9.35
C VAL A 174 -5.90 -12.30 -10.12
N ARG A 175 -6.85 -13.13 -9.68
CA ARG A 175 -7.18 -14.38 -10.39
C ARG A 175 -7.68 -14.11 -11.80
N LYS A 176 -8.52 -13.09 -11.97
CA LYS A 176 -9.04 -12.69 -13.27
C LYS A 176 -7.95 -12.12 -14.19
N GLU A 177 -6.99 -11.37 -13.64
CA GLU A 177 -5.81 -10.94 -14.39
C GLU A 177 -4.94 -12.11 -14.83
N LEU A 178 -4.71 -13.09 -13.94
CA LEU A 178 -3.97 -14.31 -14.27
C LEU A 178 -4.68 -15.16 -15.35
N ASP A 179 -6.01 -15.29 -15.25
CA ASP A 179 -6.81 -15.98 -16.27
C ASP A 179 -6.69 -15.25 -17.63
N LYS A 180 -6.73 -13.92 -17.64
CA LYS A 180 -6.55 -13.11 -18.86
C LYS A 180 -5.12 -13.23 -19.41
N CYS A 181 -4.10 -13.23 -18.56
CA CYS A 181 -2.71 -13.49 -18.98
C CYS A 181 -2.60 -14.86 -19.67
N LYS A 182 -3.19 -15.88 -19.08
CA LYS A 182 -3.22 -17.24 -19.66
C LYS A 182 -3.95 -17.27 -21.01
N GLU A 183 -5.12 -16.63 -21.12
CA GLU A 183 -5.89 -16.49 -22.37
C GLU A 183 -5.05 -15.85 -23.49
N LEU A 184 -4.29 -14.82 -23.14
CA LEU A 184 -3.44 -14.07 -24.07
C LEU A 184 -2.08 -14.76 -24.36
N GLY A 185 -1.79 -15.90 -23.71
CA GLY A 185 -0.52 -16.60 -23.85
C GLY A 185 0.67 -15.83 -23.23
N VAL A 186 0.43 -15.06 -22.17
CA VAL A 186 1.49 -14.42 -21.38
C VAL A 186 2.01 -15.42 -20.35
N GLU A 187 3.31 -15.67 -20.36
CA GLU A 187 3.99 -16.49 -19.37
C GLU A 187 4.16 -15.71 -18.06
N VAL A 188 3.66 -16.25 -16.94
CA VAL A 188 3.95 -15.77 -15.58
C VAL A 188 4.92 -16.75 -14.94
N ARG A 189 6.20 -16.39 -14.91
CA ARG A 189 7.31 -17.22 -14.44
C ARG A 189 7.56 -17.00 -12.97
N LEU A 190 7.22 -18.01 -12.16
CA LEU A 190 7.42 -18.00 -10.72
C LEU A 190 8.84 -18.41 -10.35
N ARG A 191 9.30 -18.06 -9.13
CA ARG A 191 10.66 -18.31 -8.65
C ARG A 191 11.72 -17.74 -9.59
N ALA A 192 11.43 -16.60 -10.20
CA ALA A 192 12.31 -15.82 -11.07
C ALA A 192 12.71 -14.54 -10.35
N TYR A 193 13.86 -14.57 -9.68
CA TYR A 193 14.39 -13.45 -8.91
C TYR A 193 15.26 -12.58 -9.81
N VAL A 194 14.87 -11.32 -10.00
CA VAL A 194 15.69 -10.32 -10.71
C VAL A 194 16.81 -9.88 -9.80
N GLU A 195 18.04 -10.15 -10.21
CA GLU A 195 19.26 -9.80 -9.46
C GLU A 195 19.81 -8.45 -9.90
N HIS A 196 19.90 -8.23 -11.23
CA HIS A 196 20.41 -6.99 -11.79
C HIS A 196 19.57 -6.50 -12.97
N ILE A 197 19.49 -5.17 -13.09
CA ILE A 197 18.93 -4.46 -14.25
C ILE A 197 20.10 -4.00 -15.12
N ILE A 198 20.10 -4.41 -16.39
CA ILE A 198 21.21 -4.20 -17.30
C ILE A 198 20.96 -2.95 -18.14
N ARG A 199 21.87 -1.95 -18.02
CA ARG A 199 21.91 -0.76 -18.88
C ARG A 199 23.10 -0.88 -19.85
N ASP A 200 22.88 -0.51 -21.10
CA ASP A 200 23.96 -0.40 -22.10
C ASP A 200 24.78 0.89 -21.95
N ASP A 201 25.80 1.05 -22.75
CA ASP A 201 26.69 2.22 -22.74
C ASP A 201 25.98 3.53 -23.12
N LYS A 202 24.81 3.43 -23.76
CA LYS A 202 23.94 4.58 -24.08
C LYS A 202 22.95 4.92 -22.95
N GLY A 203 23.03 4.20 -21.83
CA GLY A 203 22.17 4.39 -20.67
C GLY A 203 20.80 3.73 -20.78
N ARG A 204 20.51 2.98 -21.85
CA ARG A 204 19.24 2.29 -22.06
C ARG A 204 19.19 1.00 -21.24
N VAL A 205 18.03 0.69 -20.65
CA VAL A 205 17.75 -0.63 -20.08
C VAL A 205 17.46 -1.61 -21.22
N VAL A 206 18.30 -2.65 -21.32
CA VAL A 206 18.28 -3.63 -22.43
C VAL A 206 17.90 -5.04 -21.99
N GLY A 207 17.81 -5.30 -20.67
CA GLY A 207 17.42 -6.61 -20.15
C GLY A 207 17.71 -6.76 -18.66
N LEU A 208 17.63 -7.99 -18.20
CA LEU A 208 17.76 -8.36 -16.80
C LEU A 208 18.65 -9.58 -16.61
N GLU A 209 19.38 -9.62 -15.49
CA GLU A 209 19.96 -10.83 -14.93
C GLU A 209 18.98 -11.41 -13.92
N VAL A 210 18.61 -12.69 -14.08
CA VAL A 210 17.52 -13.35 -13.36
C VAL A 210 18.00 -14.69 -12.82
N ARG A 211 17.66 -15.02 -11.59
CA ARG A 211 17.83 -16.38 -11.04
C ARG A 211 16.52 -17.17 -11.17
N GLU A 212 16.49 -18.11 -12.08
CA GLU A 212 15.36 -19.05 -12.24
C GLU A 212 15.48 -20.23 -11.28
N GLY A 213 14.36 -20.65 -10.70
CA GLY A 213 14.32 -21.66 -9.64
C GLY A 213 14.71 -21.11 -8.27
N TYR A 214 14.63 -19.79 -8.09
CA TYR A 214 14.90 -19.10 -6.85
C TYR A 214 14.06 -19.64 -5.68
N ARG A 215 14.68 -19.77 -4.50
CA ARG A 215 14.05 -20.22 -3.25
C ARG A 215 14.15 -19.14 -2.19
N PHE A 216 13.19 -18.26 -2.14
CA PHE A 216 13.13 -17.20 -1.11
C PHE A 216 13.33 -17.75 0.31
N PRO A 217 14.16 -17.16 1.16
CA PRO A 217 15.03 -15.99 0.94
C PRO A 217 16.50 -16.32 0.58
N LYS A 218 16.77 -17.51 0.03
CA LYS A 218 18.13 -18.01 -0.28
C LYS A 218 18.67 -17.37 -1.56
N LYS A 219 19.43 -16.28 -1.43
CA LYS A 219 19.91 -15.47 -2.56
C LYS A 219 20.71 -16.26 -3.61
N ASP A 220 21.51 -17.22 -3.20
CA ASP A 220 22.36 -18.02 -4.10
C ASP A 220 21.62 -19.21 -4.75
N SER A 221 20.31 -19.32 -4.53
CA SER A 221 19.51 -20.38 -5.11
C SER A 221 19.09 -20.08 -6.55
N GLY A 222 18.87 -21.13 -7.34
CA GLY A 222 18.48 -21.01 -8.75
C GLY A 222 19.67 -20.88 -9.69
N LYS A 223 19.37 -20.75 -10.98
CA LYS A 223 20.36 -20.62 -12.08
C LYS A 223 20.26 -19.22 -12.67
N VAL A 224 21.40 -18.58 -12.87
CA VAL A 224 21.47 -17.28 -13.55
C VAL A 224 21.13 -17.44 -15.02
N LYS A 225 20.29 -16.52 -15.51
CA LYS A 225 19.93 -16.32 -16.91
C LYS A 225 19.89 -14.85 -17.25
N PHE A 226 20.20 -14.53 -18.48
CA PHE A 226 20.14 -13.19 -19.04
C PHE A 226 18.98 -13.09 -20.03
N ILE A 227 18.00 -12.21 -19.74
CA ILE A 227 16.82 -12.02 -20.58
C ILE A 227 16.85 -10.62 -21.20
N ALA A 228 16.90 -10.54 -22.52
CA ALA A 228 16.85 -9.28 -23.26
C ALA A 228 15.44 -8.74 -23.41
N ALA A 229 15.29 -7.44 -23.26
CA ALA A 229 14.07 -6.69 -23.56
C ALA A 229 14.28 -5.81 -24.80
N ARG A 230 13.67 -6.17 -25.92
CA ARG A 230 13.78 -5.37 -27.18
C ARG A 230 13.16 -3.98 -27.03
N LYS A 231 12.03 -3.87 -26.33
CA LYS A 231 11.30 -2.62 -26.18
C LYS A 231 11.46 -2.02 -24.78
N GLY A 232 11.25 -2.78 -23.71
CA GLY A 232 11.42 -2.22 -22.39
C GLY A 232 11.19 -3.20 -21.23
N VAL A 233 11.55 -2.72 -20.05
CA VAL A 233 11.30 -3.38 -18.77
C VAL A 233 10.29 -2.56 -17.99
N VAL A 234 9.26 -3.20 -17.43
CA VAL A 234 8.26 -2.58 -16.56
C VAL A 234 8.45 -3.11 -15.14
N LEU A 235 8.84 -2.23 -14.22
CA LEU A 235 9.06 -2.56 -12.82
C LEU A 235 7.77 -2.40 -12.03
N CYS A 236 7.28 -3.51 -11.46
CA CYS A 236 6.06 -3.58 -10.63
C CYS A 236 6.31 -4.43 -9.38
N TYR A 237 7.51 -4.34 -8.80
CA TYR A 237 7.99 -5.24 -7.75
C TYR A 237 7.43 -4.97 -6.35
N GLY A 238 6.57 -3.94 -6.17
CA GLY A 238 5.89 -3.63 -4.92
C GLY A 238 6.76 -2.88 -3.90
N GLY A 239 6.28 -2.84 -2.65
CA GLY A 239 6.92 -2.15 -1.55
C GLY A 239 7.96 -2.99 -0.79
N PHE A 240 8.53 -2.39 0.28
CA PHE A 240 9.57 -2.99 1.13
C PHE A 240 9.13 -3.21 2.59
N SER A 241 7.85 -3.20 2.88
CA SER A 241 7.32 -3.19 4.26
C SER A 241 7.76 -4.39 5.12
N ALA A 242 8.14 -5.52 4.50
CA ALA A 242 8.66 -6.70 5.20
C ALA A 242 10.17 -6.68 5.44
N ASP A 243 10.92 -5.77 4.81
CA ASP A 243 12.36 -5.60 5.05
C ASP A 243 12.60 -4.61 6.20
N VAL A 244 12.73 -5.15 7.43
CA VAL A 244 12.93 -4.35 8.64
C VAL A 244 14.15 -3.44 8.52
N LYS A 245 15.28 -3.93 8.01
CA LYS A 245 16.50 -3.14 7.87
C LYS A 245 16.33 -2.01 6.88
N PHE A 246 15.67 -2.28 5.74
CA PHE A 246 15.47 -1.26 4.71
C PHE A 246 14.46 -0.20 5.15
N ARG A 247 13.32 -0.59 5.78
CA ARG A 247 12.37 0.38 6.30
C ARG A 247 12.95 1.27 7.41
N GLN A 248 13.84 0.72 8.27
CA GLN A 248 14.52 1.50 9.32
C GLN A 248 15.53 2.51 8.75
N MET A 249 16.06 2.31 7.55
CA MET A 249 16.89 3.32 6.87
C MET A 249 16.09 4.57 6.52
N HIS A 250 14.78 4.43 6.29
CA HIS A 250 13.88 5.51 5.92
C HIS A 250 13.07 6.06 7.10
N ASP A 251 12.68 5.19 8.05
CA ASP A 251 12.06 5.57 9.32
C ASP A 251 12.63 4.70 10.46
N PRO A 252 13.60 5.24 11.24
CA PRO A 252 14.25 4.51 12.32
C PRO A 252 13.31 3.99 13.43
N LYS A 253 12.10 4.55 13.52
CA LYS A 253 11.08 4.11 14.50
C LYS A 253 10.47 2.76 14.15
N LEU A 254 10.45 2.40 12.86
CA LEU A 254 9.81 1.17 12.35
C LEU A 254 10.73 -0.05 12.52
N THR A 255 11.02 -0.39 13.76
CA THR A 255 11.85 -1.54 14.15
C THR A 255 11.14 -2.89 13.93
N ASP A 256 11.79 -3.97 14.29
CA ASP A 256 11.24 -5.34 14.33
C ASP A 256 10.06 -5.52 15.30
N LYS A 257 9.88 -4.58 16.25
CA LYS A 257 8.71 -4.53 17.13
C LYS A 257 7.40 -4.32 16.37
N PHE A 258 7.46 -3.67 15.20
CA PHE A 258 6.29 -3.45 14.35
C PHE A 258 6.19 -4.56 13.30
N SER A 259 5.11 -5.31 13.34
CA SER A 259 4.79 -6.29 12.31
C SER A 259 4.34 -5.59 11.01
N THR A 260 4.17 -6.35 9.95
CA THR A 260 3.67 -5.86 8.67
C THR A 260 2.41 -6.60 8.24
N THR A 261 1.57 -5.93 7.47
CA THR A 261 0.43 -6.57 6.77
C THR A 261 0.85 -7.28 5.49
N ASN A 262 2.08 -7.05 5.04
CA ASN A 262 2.59 -7.50 3.75
C ASN A 262 3.04 -8.97 3.78
N GLN A 263 3.06 -9.60 2.61
CA GLN A 263 3.67 -10.90 2.42
C GLN A 263 5.22 -10.81 2.56
N PRO A 264 5.91 -11.92 2.93
CA PRO A 264 7.35 -11.87 3.24
C PRO A 264 8.25 -11.41 2.10
N GLY A 265 7.82 -11.54 0.85
CA GLY A 265 8.58 -11.12 -0.33
C GLY A 265 8.58 -9.61 -0.59
N ALA A 266 7.86 -8.79 0.20
CA ALA A 266 7.88 -7.33 0.09
C ALA A 266 9.17 -6.76 0.71
N THR A 267 10.28 -6.89 0.00
CA THR A 267 11.65 -6.63 0.45
C THR A 267 12.38 -5.66 -0.46
N GLY A 268 13.47 -5.07 0.03
CA GLY A 268 14.17 -3.92 -0.55
C GLY A 268 15.26 -4.25 -1.61
N GLU A 269 15.35 -5.48 -2.14
CA GLU A 269 16.45 -5.83 -3.06
C GLU A 269 16.42 -5.00 -4.34
N LEU A 270 15.28 -4.97 -5.05
CA LEU A 270 15.16 -4.17 -6.27
C LEU A 270 15.10 -2.66 -6.00
N TRP A 271 14.70 -2.25 -4.80
CA TRP A 271 14.83 -0.85 -4.38
C TRP A 271 16.29 -0.40 -4.37
N ARG A 272 17.19 -1.25 -3.84
CA ARG A 272 18.64 -0.98 -3.86
C ARG A 272 19.20 -1.03 -5.29
N GLU A 273 18.72 -1.98 -6.09
CA GLU A 273 19.17 -2.11 -7.48
C GLU A 273 18.76 -0.89 -8.34
N THR A 274 17.56 -0.35 -8.15
CA THR A 274 17.12 0.86 -8.86
C THR A 274 17.94 2.10 -8.44
N TYR A 275 18.37 2.20 -7.18
CA TYR A 275 19.39 3.20 -6.79
C TYR A 275 20.70 3.01 -7.55
N ASN A 276 21.19 1.76 -7.62
CA ASN A 276 22.49 1.45 -8.25
C ASN A 276 22.52 1.82 -9.73
N ILE A 277 21.41 1.67 -10.43
CA ILE A 277 21.31 2.02 -11.86
C ILE A 277 20.93 3.49 -12.12
N GLY A 278 20.81 4.33 -11.08
CA GLY A 278 20.57 5.76 -11.19
C GLY A 278 19.12 6.16 -11.38
N CYS A 279 18.16 5.36 -10.91
CA CYS A 279 16.75 5.81 -10.87
C CYS A 279 16.58 6.89 -9.81
N ALA A 280 15.92 8.00 -10.17
CA ALA A 280 15.45 8.98 -9.20
C ALA A 280 14.39 8.33 -8.29
N GLN A 281 14.52 8.57 -6.98
CA GLN A 281 13.56 8.07 -5.99
C GLN A 281 13.11 9.20 -5.08
N ILE A 282 11.84 9.19 -4.71
CA ILE A 282 11.20 10.25 -3.92
C ILE A 282 10.38 9.65 -2.77
N GLN A 283 10.28 10.38 -1.67
CA GLN A 283 9.35 10.12 -0.56
C GLN A 283 9.47 8.72 0.09
N ASN A 284 10.65 8.11 0.10
CA ASN A 284 10.84 6.76 0.66
C ASN A 284 10.68 6.70 2.19
N ASP A 285 10.72 7.85 2.87
CA ASP A 285 10.42 8.05 4.28
C ASP A 285 8.90 8.06 4.57
N TRP A 286 8.06 8.12 3.54
CA TRP A 286 6.61 8.06 3.65
C TRP A 286 6.13 6.60 3.68
N ILE A 287 6.28 5.98 4.85
CA ILE A 287 5.84 4.61 5.11
C ILE A 287 4.51 4.66 5.85
N GLN A 288 3.46 4.16 5.21
CA GLN A 288 2.12 4.14 5.78
C GLN A 288 1.95 2.94 6.72
N CYS A 289 1.46 3.21 7.94
CA CYS A 289 1.02 2.18 8.86
C CYS A 289 -0.51 2.03 8.82
N GLY A 290 -0.99 0.81 8.76
CA GLY A 290 -2.41 0.49 8.80
C GLY A 290 -2.94 0.60 10.23
N PRO A 291 -3.72 1.65 10.58
CA PRO A 291 -4.09 1.97 11.96
C PRO A 291 -5.11 1.00 12.56
N TRP A 292 -5.74 0.20 11.73
CA TRP A 292 -6.85 -0.69 12.07
C TRP A 292 -6.42 -2.16 12.25
N SER A 293 -5.13 -2.45 12.30
CA SER A 293 -4.64 -3.83 12.38
C SER A 293 -4.82 -4.41 13.78
N ASN A 294 -5.02 -5.74 13.85
CA ASN A 294 -5.11 -6.44 15.12
C ASN A 294 -3.75 -7.10 15.46
N PRO A 295 -3.20 -6.86 16.66
CA PRO A 295 -1.90 -7.43 17.04
C PRO A 295 -1.91 -8.96 17.23
N LYS A 296 -3.07 -9.59 17.43
CA LYS A 296 -3.21 -11.05 17.53
C LYS A 296 -3.00 -11.77 16.19
N GLU A 297 -3.11 -11.06 15.07
CA GLU A 297 -3.04 -11.65 13.73
C GLU A 297 -1.67 -11.42 13.10
N LYS A 298 -1.20 -12.38 12.32
CA LYS A 298 -0.03 -12.23 11.44
C LYS A 298 -0.47 -11.66 10.10
N GLY A 299 0.41 -10.89 9.45
CA GLY A 299 0.12 -10.29 8.14
C GLY A 299 -1.08 -9.34 8.17
N MET A 300 -1.86 -9.33 7.09
CA MET A 300 -3.05 -8.48 6.97
C MET A 300 -4.14 -8.87 7.97
N GLY A 301 -4.38 -10.17 8.15
CA GLY A 301 -5.48 -10.66 8.98
C GLY A 301 -6.87 -10.25 8.45
N ILE A 302 -7.88 -10.41 9.29
CA ILE A 302 -9.26 -9.99 9.02
C ILE A 302 -9.83 -9.04 10.08
N GLY A 303 -9.17 -8.86 11.22
CA GLY A 303 -9.59 -7.98 12.32
C GLY A 303 -9.78 -6.53 11.91
N TRP A 304 -9.03 -6.08 10.89
CA TRP A 304 -9.18 -4.75 10.32
C TRP A 304 -10.61 -4.45 9.84
N THR A 305 -11.37 -5.48 9.43
CA THR A 305 -12.75 -5.30 8.98
C THR A 305 -13.63 -4.80 10.12
N PHE A 306 -13.44 -5.33 11.32
CA PHE A 306 -14.15 -4.85 12.50
C PHE A 306 -13.73 -3.44 12.91
N THR A 307 -12.42 -3.22 13.05
CA THR A 307 -11.91 -1.93 13.52
C THR A 307 -12.22 -0.79 12.56
N GLN A 308 -12.27 -1.06 11.24
CA GLN A 308 -12.64 -0.08 10.22
C GLN A 308 -14.15 0.00 10.04
N SER A 309 -14.81 -1.09 9.61
CA SER A 309 -16.18 -1.02 9.10
C SER A 309 -17.25 -1.13 10.18
N ALA A 310 -16.95 -1.66 11.37
CA ALA A 310 -17.88 -1.66 12.47
C ALA A 310 -17.59 -0.53 13.47
N ALA A 311 -16.34 -0.47 13.98
CA ALA A 311 -16.02 0.45 15.05
C ALA A 311 -15.74 1.89 14.58
N ALA A 312 -14.98 2.10 13.49
CA ALA A 312 -14.71 3.47 13.03
C ALA A 312 -15.94 4.12 12.36
N GLU A 313 -16.76 3.34 11.62
CA GLU A 313 -17.92 3.86 10.91
C GLU A 313 -19.17 3.97 11.79
N TYR A 314 -19.37 3.02 12.71
CA TYR A 314 -20.61 2.88 13.51
C TYR A 314 -20.38 2.74 15.02
N GLY A 315 -19.15 2.92 15.49
CA GLY A 315 -18.74 2.81 16.88
C GLY A 315 -17.76 3.92 17.28
N LEU A 316 -16.71 3.55 18.00
CA LEU A 316 -15.67 4.51 18.44
C LEU A 316 -14.35 3.79 18.71
N TRP A 317 -13.26 4.57 18.77
CA TRP A 317 -11.97 4.14 19.30
C TRP A 317 -11.65 4.90 20.59
N VAL A 318 -11.27 4.17 21.63
CA VAL A 318 -10.84 4.75 22.91
C VAL A 318 -9.46 4.24 23.30
N ASN A 319 -8.75 5.01 24.12
CA ASN A 319 -7.59 4.52 24.84
C ASN A 319 -8.02 3.75 26.11
N THR A 320 -7.07 3.10 26.80
CA THR A 320 -7.35 2.39 28.05
C THR A 320 -7.70 3.29 29.24
N LYS A 321 -7.74 4.62 29.07
CA LYS A 321 -8.37 5.56 30.01
C LYS A 321 -9.85 5.83 29.70
N GLY A 322 -10.40 5.20 28.67
CA GLY A 322 -11.80 5.37 28.26
C GLY A 322 -12.07 6.61 27.41
N GLN A 323 -11.05 7.27 26.88
CA GLN A 323 -11.15 8.53 26.15
C GLN A 323 -10.94 8.32 24.65
N ARG A 324 -11.76 8.95 23.81
CA ARG A 324 -11.45 9.10 22.39
C ARG A 324 -10.19 9.97 22.23
N PHE A 325 -9.39 9.68 21.24
CA PHE A 325 -8.10 10.36 21.03
C PHE A 325 -7.86 10.77 19.57
N VAL A 326 -8.76 10.41 18.64
CA VAL A 326 -8.64 10.70 17.21
C VAL A 326 -10.00 10.68 16.52
N ASN A 327 -10.08 11.33 15.36
CA ASN A 327 -11.14 11.08 14.40
C ASN A 327 -10.95 9.70 13.77
N GLU A 328 -11.84 8.76 14.04
CA GLU A 328 -11.76 7.36 13.60
C GLU A 328 -11.83 7.20 12.07
N LEU A 329 -12.31 8.22 11.36
CA LEU A 329 -12.38 8.28 9.90
C LEU A 329 -11.34 9.25 9.28
N ALA A 330 -10.41 9.78 10.06
CA ALA A 330 -9.27 10.54 9.53
C ALA A 330 -8.41 9.66 8.61
N ASN A 331 -7.50 10.28 7.84
CA ASN A 331 -6.57 9.54 7.01
C ASN A 331 -5.69 8.59 7.86
N ARG A 332 -5.12 7.58 7.20
CA ARG A 332 -4.39 6.50 7.89
C ARG A 332 -3.22 6.99 8.71
N LYS A 333 -2.47 8.01 8.21
CA LYS A 333 -1.33 8.56 8.93
C LYS A 333 -1.76 9.22 10.24
N VAL A 334 -2.78 10.07 10.21
CA VAL A 334 -3.31 10.74 11.40
C VAL A 334 -3.74 9.72 12.46
N ARG A 335 -4.46 8.67 12.05
CA ARG A 335 -4.90 7.62 12.96
C ARG A 335 -3.75 6.79 13.53
N ALA A 336 -2.79 6.41 12.69
CA ALA A 336 -1.64 5.62 13.13
C ALA A 336 -0.75 6.42 14.08
N ASP A 337 -0.45 7.68 13.77
CA ASP A 337 0.34 8.57 14.63
C ASP A 337 -0.35 8.80 15.99
N ALA A 338 -1.68 8.93 16.00
CA ALA A 338 -2.46 9.05 17.23
C ALA A 338 -2.37 7.78 18.10
N ILE A 339 -2.45 6.59 17.50
CA ILE A 339 -2.28 5.33 18.25
C ILE A 339 -0.85 5.22 18.79
N PHE A 340 0.18 5.53 17.99
CA PHE A 340 1.57 5.54 18.47
C PHE A 340 1.77 6.51 19.62
N ALA A 341 1.10 7.67 19.60
CA ALA A 341 1.15 8.64 20.71
C ALA A 341 0.50 8.11 22.00
N GLU A 342 -0.57 7.30 21.90
CA GLU A 342 -1.16 6.63 23.05
C GLU A 342 -0.27 5.48 23.56
N GLU A 343 0.27 4.66 22.66
CA GLU A 343 1.21 3.56 23.00
C GLU A 343 2.48 4.10 23.70
N ALA A 344 2.99 5.25 23.28
CA ALA A 344 4.13 5.91 23.94
C ALA A 344 3.83 6.33 25.39
N LYS A 345 2.56 6.53 25.75
CA LYS A 345 2.09 6.79 27.13
C LYS A 345 1.81 5.48 27.91
N GLY A 346 2.06 4.31 27.30
CA GLY A 346 1.73 3.00 27.87
C GLY A 346 0.25 2.62 27.77
N LEU A 347 -0.54 3.34 26.96
CA LEU A 347 -1.94 3.09 26.74
C LEU A 347 -2.15 2.21 25.49
N LYS A 348 -3.29 1.52 25.41
CA LYS A 348 -3.68 0.75 24.22
C LYS A 348 -4.89 1.41 23.57
N ALA A 349 -5.00 1.31 22.27
CA ALA A 349 -6.19 1.71 21.52
C ALA A 349 -7.17 0.53 21.43
N VAL A 350 -8.43 0.77 21.77
CA VAL A 350 -9.52 -0.22 21.77
C VAL A 350 -10.60 0.27 20.83
N ALA A 351 -10.88 -0.51 19.81
CA ALA A 351 -11.99 -0.29 18.88
C ALA A 351 -13.25 -0.95 19.45
N ILE A 352 -14.36 -0.21 19.56
CA ILE A 352 -15.61 -0.65 20.19
C ILE A 352 -16.78 -0.41 19.22
N ALA A 353 -17.65 -1.39 19.07
CA ALA A 353 -18.97 -1.27 18.42
C ALA A 353 -20.02 -2.02 19.22
N ASN A 354 -21.29 -1.68 19.02
CA ASN A 354 -22.40 -2.48 19.52
C ASN A 354 -22.94 -3.44 18.43
N GLN A 355 -24.03 -4.15 18.73
CA GLN A 355 -24.66 -5.08 17.78
C GLN A 355 -24.97 -4.42 16.44
N TYR A 356 -25.45 -3.17 16.44
CA TYR A 356 -25.75 -2.47 15.19
C TYR A 356 -24.53 -2.33 14.26
N GLY A 357 -23.38 -1.94 14.79
CA GLY A 357 -22.15 -1.88 14.01
C GLY A 357 -21.68 -3.26 13.52
N ALA A 358 -21.84 -4.29 14.35
CA ALA A 358 -21.57 -5.68 13.97
C ALA A 358 -22.50 -6.16 12.84
N ASP A 359 -23.79 -5.83 12.88
CA ASP A 359 -24.78 -6.17 11.84
C ASP A 359 -24.45 -5.48 10.51
N LYS A 360 -24.00 -4.22 10.55
CA LYS A 360 -23.54 -3.50 9.35
C LYS A 360 -22.34 -4.19 8.70
N LEU A 361 -21.38 -4.62 9.50
CA LEU A 361 -20.23 -5.38 9.00
C LEU A 361 -20.64 -6.74 8.45
N GLU A 362 -21.52 -7.47 9.14
CA GLU A 362 -22.01 -8.77 8.70
C GLU A 362 -22.79 -8.67 7.38
N ALA A 363 -23.60 -7.62 7.21
CA ALA A 363 -24.33 -7.36 5.97
C ALA A 363 -23.38 -7.06 4.79
N ALA A 364 -22.31 -6.32 5.05
CA ALA A 364 -21.29 -6.02 4.03
C ALA A 364 -20.41 -7.23 3.69
N ARG A 365 -20.19 -8.12 4.67
CA ARG A 365 -19.30 -9.29 4.56
C ARG A 365 -19.92 -10.51 5.27
N PRO A 366 -20.83 -11.23 4.64
CA PRO A 366 -21.52 -12.36 5.26
C PRO A 366 -20.61 -13.41 5.86
N GLY A 367 -20.86 -13.80 7.11
CA GLY A 367 -20.07 -14.77 7.87
C GLY A 367 -18.80 -14.22 8.51
N ILE A 368 -18.53 -12.91 8.40
CA ILE A 368 -17.31 -12.33 8.94
C ILE A 368 -17.30 -12.27 10.46
N MET A 369 -18.44 -11.93 11.10
CA MET A 369 -18.50 -11.83 12.55
C MET A 369 -18.20 -13.15 13.25
N LYS A 370 -18.67 -14.26 12.71
CA LYS A 370 -18.32 -15.60 13.22
C LYS A 370 -16.81 -15.83 13.16
N LYS A 371 -16.18 -15.52 12.03
CA LYS A 371 -14.72 -15.67 11.84
C LYS A 371 -13.88 -14.74 12.74
N LEU A 372 -14.44 -13.64 13.21
CA LEU A 372 -13.78 -12.70 14.11
C LEU A 372 -13.96 -13.09 15.59
N VAL A 373 -15.14 -13.57 15.96
CA VAL A 373 -15.49 -13.83 17.37
C VAL A 373 -15.01 -15.22 17.83
N GLU A 374 -15.21 -16.29 17.03
CA GLU A 374 -14.80 -17.65 17.42
C GLU A 374 -13.29 -17.76 17.76
N PRO A 375 -12.34 -17.21 16.98
CA PRO A 375 -10.92 -17.23 17.33
C PRO A 375 -10.53 -16.10 18.31
N ASN A 376 -11.48 -15.35 18.84
CA ASN A 376 -11.26 -14.23 19.76
C ASN A 376 -10.34 -13.12 19.20
N ILE A 377 -10.46 -12.83 17.90
CA ILE A 377 -9.87 -11.63 17.27
C ILE A 377 -10.64 -10.40 17.73
N VAL A 378 -11.97 -10.52 17.79
CA VAL A 378 -12.91 -9.57 18.37
C VAL A 378 -13.63 -10.27 19.52
N SER A 379 -13.66 -9.66 20.68
CA SER A 379 -14.37 -10.20 21.85
C SER A 379 -15.79 -9.63 21.93
N LYS A 380 -16.75 -10.47 22.33
CA LYS A 380 -18.16 -10.10 22.51
C LYS A 380 -18.50 -10.03 24.02
N TYR A 381 -19.25 -9.03 24.41
CA TYR A 381 -19.67 -8.78 25.79
C TYR A 381 -21.16 -8.45 25.87
N ASP A 382 -21.84 -9.02 26.85
CA ASP A 382 -23.27 -8.73 27.07
C ASP A 382 -23.46 -7.34 27.67
N THR A 383 -22.50 -6.86 28.48
CA THR A 383 -22.57 -5.56 29.15
C THR A 383 -21.34 -4.71 28.91
N LEU A 384 -21.50 -3.40 29.02
CA LEU A 384 -20.41 -2.43 28.94
C LEU A 384 -19.40 -2.58 30.10
N GLU A 385 -19.91 -2.96 31.28
CA GLU A 385 -19.12 -3.24 32.49
C GLU A 385 -18.14 -4.39 32.26
N ALA A 386 -18.60 -5.49 31.63
CA ALA A 386 -17.75 -6.63 31.29
C ALA A 386 -16.64 -6.24 30.29
N LEU A 387 -16.98 -5.45 29.27
CA LEU A 387 -16.00 -4.91 28.34
C LEU A 387 -14.97 -4.02 29.02
N ALA A 388 -15.43 -3.05 29.81
CA ALA A 388 -14.56 -2.13 30.53
C ALA A 388 -13.58 -2.83 31.46
N LYS A 389 -14.05 -3.87 32.17
CA LYS A 389 -13.23 -4.72 33.06
C LYS A 389 -12.14 -5.47 32.30
N ASP A 390 -12.49 -6.10 31.15
CA ASP A 390 -11.54 -6.92 30.38
C ASP A 390 -10.39 -6.10 29.77
N PHE A 391 -10.69 -4.88 29.32
CA PHE A 391 -9.70 -3.95 28.76
C PHE A 391 -9.06 -3.00 29.79
N ASN A 392 -9.36 -3.15 31.10
CA ASN A 392 -8.92 -2.24 32.16
C ASN A 392 -9.25 -0.76 31.87
N ILE A 393 -10.46 -0.51 31.39
CA ILE A 393 -10.97 0.83 31.09
C ILE A 393 -11.81 1.33 32.27
N PRO A 394 -11.59 2.52 32.83
CA PRO A 394 -12.49 3.09 33.85
C PRO A 394 -13.89 3.26 33.26
N LEU A 395 -14.86 2.55 33.85
CA LEU A 395 -16.23 2.47 33.35
C LEU A 395 -16.90 3.85 33.24
N ASP A 396 -16.72 4.70 34.26
CA ASP A 396 -17.35 6.02 34.27
C ASP A 396 -16.80 6.94 33.16
N GLU A 397 -15.50 6.86 32.87
CA GLU A 397 -14.92 7.59 31.75
C GLU A 397 -15.42 7.07 30.40
N LEU A 398 -15.56 5.74 30.25
CA LEU A 398 -16.13 5.15 29.04
C LEU A 398 -17.58 5.59 28.84
N LYS A 399 -18.39 5.63 29.91
CA LYS A 399 -19.77 6.11 29.87
C LYS A 399 -19.86 7.59 29.47
N LYS A 400 -18.96 8.44 29.98
CA LYS A 400 -18.87 9.87 29.56
C LYS A 400 -18.52 9.98 28.06
N THR A 401 -17.56 9.20 27.60
CA THR A 401 -17.17 9.18 26.18
C THR A 401 -18.31 8.72 25.29
N LEU A 402 -19.04 7.67 25.67
CA LEU A 402 -20.22 7.20 24.95
C LEU A 402 -21.32 8.26 24.90
N ALA A 403 -21.54 9.01 25.99
CA ALA A 403 -22.51 10.11 26.01
C ALA A 403 -22.17 11.20 24.98
N GLN A 404 -20.88 11.58 24.85
CA GLN A 404 -20.40 12.52 23.84
C GLN A 404 -20.61 11.99 22.41
N VAL A 405 -20.28 10.72 22.15
CA VAL A 405 -20.51 10.09 20.86
C VAL A 405 -22.00 10.02 20.51
N ASN A 406 -22.84 9.73 21.48
CA ASN A 406 -24.28 9.68 21.31
C ASN A 406 -24.90 11.05 21.03
N GLU A 407 -24.34 12.11 21.60
CA GLU A 407 -24.71 13.48 21.26
C GLU A 407 -24.31 13.83 19.83
N SER A 408 -23.08 13.45 19.41
CA SER A 408 -22.64 13.61 18.03
C SER A 408 -23.54 12.84 17.03
N ALA A 409 -24.03 11.66 17.41
CA ALA A 409 -24.94 10.86 16.61
C ALA A 409 -26.30 11.58 16.39
N LYS A 410 -26.83 12.20 17.44
CA LYS A 410 -28.11 12.97 17.42
C LYS A 410 -27.98 14.26 16.61
N THR A 411 -26.92 15.01 16.85
CA THR A 411 -26.71 16.35 16.25
C THR A 411 -26.08 16.28 14.86
N LYS A 412 -25.63 15.11 14.43
CA LYS A 412 -24.81 14.89 13.21
C LYS A 412 -23.56 15.77 13.17
N ASN A 413 -23.02 16.10 14.34
CA ASN A 413 -21.87 16.98 14.49
C ASN A 413 -20.91 16.46 15.59
N ASP A 414 -19.75 15.98 15.20
CA ASP A 414 -18.69 15.53 16.12
C ASP A 414 -17.75 16.68 16.43
N LYS A 415 -18.14 17.57 17.37
CA LYS A 415 -17.36 18.76 17.75
C LYS A 415 -15.92 18.43 18.21
N PRO A 416 -15.66 17.37 19.03
CA PRO A 416 -14.31 17.13 19.53
C PRO A 416 -13.27 16.76 18.47
N PHE A 417 -13.68 15.99 17.44
CA PHE A 417 -12.73 15.42 16.48
C PHE A 417 -13.11 15.66 15.01
N GLY A 418 -14.27 16.24 14.73
CA GLY A 418 -14.73 16.53 13.38
C GLY A 418 -14.98 15.27 12.54
N ARG A 419 -15.32 14.12 13.19
CA ARG A 419 -15.64 12.90 12.45
C ARG A 419 -16.92 13.09 11.66
N TYR A 420 -16.93 12.69 10.41
CA TYR A 420 -18.16 12.63 9.62
C TYR A 420 -19.12 11.62 10.24
N ILE A 421 -20.33 12.08 10.59
CA ILE A 421 -21.41 11.27 11.13
C ILE A 421 -22.39 10.99 9.99
N ASN A 422 -22.32 9.79 9.42
CA ASN A 422 -23.24 9.38 8.36
C ASN A 422 -24.70 9.29 8.87
N ASN A 423 -25.66 9.32 7.97
CA ASN A 423 -27.07 9.30 8.32
C ASN A 423 -27.54 8.01 9.04
N GLU A 424 -26.81 6.92 8.80
CA GLU A 424 -27.10 5.61 9.41
C GLU A 424 -26.45 5.43 10.78
N PHE A 425 -25.55 6.35 11.21
CA PHE A 425 -24.94 6.27 12.52
C PHE A 425 -25.99 6.45 13.61
N LYS A 426 -26.15 5.43 14.46
CA LYS A 426 -27.11 5.40 15.58
C LYS A 426 -26.39 5.59 16.91
N PRO A 427 -27.08 6.16 17.93
CA PRO A 427 -26.56 6.19 19.29
C PRO A 427 -26.20 4.79 19.81
N LEU A 428 -25.10 4.72 20.52
CA LEU A 428 -24.56 3.49 21.14
C LEU A 428 -25.13 3.39 22.57
N THR A 429 -26.31 2.83 22.73
CA THR A 429 -27.04 2.82 24.01
C THR A 429 -27.08 1.46 24.69
N GLU A 430 -26.96 0.38 23.92
CA GLU A 430 -27.15 -0.98 24.42
C GLU A 430 -26.23 -1.98 23.72
N GLY A 431 -25.99 -3.10 24.40
CA GLY A 431 -25.24 -4.23 23.87
C GLY A 431 -26.09 -5.20 23.04
N PRO A 432 -25.53 -6.35 22.69
CA PRO A 432 -24.18 -6.76 23.03
C PRO A 432 -23.11 -5.86 22.42
N TRP A 433 -21.97 -5.81 23.10
CA TRP A 433 -20.81 -5.01 22.72
C TRP A 433 -19.72 -5.88 22.11
N TYR A 434 -18.98 -5.31 21.22
CA TYR A 434 -17.84 -5.94 20.57
C TYR A 434 -16.62 -5.04 20.70
N ALA A 435 -15.46 -5.62 21.00
CA ALA A 435 -14.22 -4.84 21.11
C ALA A 435 -12.99 -5.60 20.65
N ALA A 436 -12.02 -4.87 20.16
CA ALA A 436 -10.71 -5.40 19.79
C ALA A 436 -9.62 -4.36 20.03
N ILE A 437 -8.40 -4.81 20.37
CA ILE A 437 -7.22 -3.95 20.32
C ILE A 437 -6.93 -3.61 18.86
N THR A 438 -6.65 -2.34 18.59
CA THR A 438 -6.09 -1.90 17.32
C THR A 438 -4.69 -1.34 17.53
N SER A 439 -3.74 -1.74 16.69
CA SER A 439 -2.34 -1.29 16.72
C SER A 439 -1.82 -1.20 15.29
N PRO A 440 -1.03 -0.16 14.95
CA PRO A 440 -0.57 0.00 13.58
C PRO A 440 0.40 -1.10 13.16
N LYS A 441 0.24 -1.57 11.91
CA LYS A 441 1.23 -2.42 11.24
C LYS A 441 1.77 -1.70 10.01
N VAL A 442 3.05 -1.89 9.70
CA VAL A 442 3.62 -1.37 8.46
C VAL A 442 2.86 -1.95 7.27
N HIS A 443 2.32 -1.08 6.41
CA HIS A 443 1.31 -1.48 5.44
C HIS A 443 1.66 -1.17 3.99
N HIS A 444 2.10 0.06 3.69
CA HIS A 444 2.27 0.53 2.33
C HIS A 444 3.43 1.52 2.22
N CYS A 445 4.24 1.41 1.17
CA CYS A 445 5.27 2.37 0.84
C CYS A 445 4.67 3.41 -0.10
N MET A 446 4.69 4.69 0.31
CA MET A 446 4.12 5.79 -0.47
C MET A 446 5.15 6.43 -1.41
N GLY A 447 6.44 6.27 -1.09
CA GLY A 447 7.55 6.66 -1.91
C GLY A 447 7.90 5.63 -2.98
N GLY A 448 8.90 5.93 -3.79
CA GLY A 448 9.38 5.05 -4.84
C GLY A 448 10.07 5.79 -5.97
N MET A 449 10.22 5.11 -7.10
CA MET A 449 10.81 5.71 -8.29
C MET A 449 10.00 6.91 -8.76
N ALA A 450 10.69 7.99 -9.12
CA ALA A 450 10.08 9.10 -9.84
C ALA A 450 9.79 8.67 -11.27
N THR A 451 8.57 8.95 -11.75
CA THR A 451 8.16 8.68 -13.13
C THR A 451 7.45 9.88 -13.71
N ASN A 452 7.46 10.03 -15.03
CA ASN A 452 6.56 10.96 -15.71
C ASN A 452 5.13 10.37 -15.86
N VAL A 453 4.20 11.12 -16.40
CA VAL A 453 2.81 10.70 -16.64
C VAL A 453 2.67 9.51 -17.60
N ALA A 454 3.68 9.27 -18.44
CA ALA A 454 3.75 8.10 -19.32
C ALA A 454 4.39 6.88 -18.63
N THR A 455 4.61 6.96 -17.30
CA THR A 455 5.19 5.91 -16.44
C THR A 455 6.67 5.58 -16.71
N ALA A 456 7.37 6.37 -17.54
CA ALA A 456 8.80 6.23 -17.75
C ALA A 456 9.57 6.69 -16.49
N VAL A 457 10.52 5.86 -16.03
CA VAL A 457 11.34 6.14 -14.84
C VAL A 457 12.34 7.24 -15.15
N LEU A 458 12.52 8.19 -14.23
CA LEU A 458 13.44 9.31 -14.37
C LEU A 458 14.83 8.95 -13.85
N ASP A 459 15.84 9.44 -14.54
CA ASP A 459 17.26 9.33 -14.16
C ASP A 459 17.60 10.41 -13.13
N VAL A 460 18.33 10.05 -12.07
CA VAL A 460 18.64 10.93 -10.94
C VAL A 460 19.59 12.08 -11.29
N GLU A 461 20.41 11.92 -12.34
CA GLU A 461 21.38 12.93 -12.74
C GLU A 461 20.79 13.93 -13.74
N THR A 462 19.92 13.46 -14.63
CA THR A 462 19.46 14.23 -15.76
C THR A 462 18.00 14.69 -15.69
N ASP A 463 17.21 14.13 -14.75
CA ASP A 463 15.75 14.28 -14.67
C ASP A 463 15.01 13.85 -15.94
N GLN A 464 15.68 13.14 -16.84
CA GLN A 464 15.10 12.64 -18.09
C GLN A 464 14.69 11.17 -17.95
N PRO A 465 13.72 10.70 -18.75
CA PRO A 465 13.37 9.29 -18.79
C PRO A 465 14.55 8.39 -19.10
N ILE A 466 14.76 7.35 -18.30
CA ILE A 466 15.71 6.27 -18.59
C ILE A 466 15.15 5.48 -19.78
N PRO A 467 15.83 5.43 -20.94
CA PRO A 467 15.32 4.75 -22.11
C PRO A 467 15.05 3.27 -21.84
N GLY A 468 13.86 2.80 -22.23
CA GLY A 468 13.46 1.38 -22.06
C GLY A 468 13.09 0.98 -20.64
N LEU A 469 12.93 1.92 -19.69
CA LEU A 469 12.54 1.62 -18.30
C LEU A 469 11.24 2.31 -17.91
N PHE A 470 10.27 1.52 -17.44
CA PHE A 470 8.96 1.96 -16.99
C PHE A 470 8.67 1.39 -15.60
N ALA A 471 7.79 2.01 -14.85
CA ALA A 471 7.39 1.50 -13.53
C ALA A 471 5.94 1.85 -13.20
N ALA A 472 5.29 1.00 -12.40
CA ALA A 472 3.94 1.21 -11.90
C ALA A 472 3.69 0.49 -10.56
N GLY A 473 2.70 0.95 -9.82
CA GLY A 473 2.28 0.41 -8.54
C GLY A 473 3.14 0.88 -7.38
N GLU A 474 3.15 0.14 -6.28
CA GLU A 474 3.72 0.55 -4.98
C GLU A 474 5.22 0.89 -5.01
N CYS A 475 5.94 0.52 -6.06
CA CYS A 475 7.35 0.90 -6.24
C CYS A 475 7.54 2.29 -6.87
N VAL A 476 6.48 3.03 -7.14
CA VAL A 476 6.48 4.38 -7.71
C VAL A 476 6.01 5.39 -6.67
N GLY A 477 6.77 6.47 -6.49
CA GLY A 477 6.43 7.56 -5.58
C GLY A 477 5.60 8.67 -6.22
N GLY A 478 5.09 9.60 -5.38
CA GLY A 478 4.35 10.79 -5.83
C GLY A 478 2.90 10.53 -6.20
N ILE A 479 2.37 9.35 -5.90
CA ILE A 479 0.99 8.96 -6.13
C ILE A 479 0.44 8.27 -4.89
N HIS A 480 -0.82 8.49 -4.56
CA HIS A 480 -1.47 7.95 -3.38
C HIS A 480 -2.82 7.33 -3.76
N GLY A 481 -2.80 6.14 -4.36
CA GLY A 481 -4.01 5.55 -4.94
C GLY A 481 -4.16 4.03 -4.86
N ALA A 482 -3.32 3.32 -4.13
CA ALA A 482 -3.38 1.87 -3.87
C ALA A 482 -3.83 1.04 -5.10
N VAL A 483 -4.99 0.33 -5.02
CA VAL A 483 -5.45 -0.60 -6.07
C VAL A 483 -5.74 0.11 -7.39
N MET A 484 -6.44 1.27 -7.33
CA MET A 484 -6.75 2.05 -8.53
C MET A 484 -5.47 2.50 -9.25
N ASP A 485 -4.51 3.03 -8.50
CA ASP A 485 -3.20 3.44 -9.01
C ASP A 485 -2.47 2.28 -9.68
N CYS A 486 -2.36 1.13 -9.00
CA CYS A 486 -1.71 -0.05 -9.55
C CYS A 486 -2.30 -0.46 -10.90
N LEU A 487 -3.62 -0.48 -11.03
CA LEU A 487 -4.30 -0.90 -12.25
C LEU A 487 -4.17 0.15 -13.36
N VAL A 488 -4.44 1.43 -13.07
CA VAL A 488 -4.37 2.53 -14.07
C VAL A 488 -2.96 2.66 -14.60
N ASN A 489 -1.97 2.83 -13.72
CA ASN A 489 -0.59 3.02 -14.13
C ASN A 489 0.07 1.74 -14.64
N GLY A 490 -0.35 0.57 -14.15
CA GLY A 490 0.09 -0.71 -14.70
C GLY A 490 -0.29 -0.84 -16.18
N ARG A 491 -1.56 -0.59 -16.51
CA ARG A 491 -2.04 -0.58 -17.91
C ARG A 491 -1.28 0.43 -18.77
N GLN A 492 -1.08 1.65 -18.25
CA GLN A 492 -0.31 2.69 -18.96
C GLN A 492 1.14 2.25 -19.18
N ALA A 493 1.81 1.68 -18.17
CA ALA A 493 3.20 1.24 -18.28
C ALA A 493 3.38 0.13 -19.31
N GLY A 494 2.45 -0.83 -19.36
CA GLY A 494 2.43 -1.88 -20.37
C GLY A 494 2.29 -1.32 -21.80
N LEU A 495 1.37 -0.39 -21.99
CA LEU A 495 1.19 0.29 -23.29
C LEU A 495 2.42 1.13 -23.68
N SER A 496 2.99 1.89 -22.72
CA SER A 496 4.19 2.70 -22.96
C SER A 496 5.38 1.83 -23.37
N ALA A 497 5.63 0.74 -22.65
CA ALA A 497 6.70 -0.20 -22.97
C ALA A 497 6.49 -0.87 -24.35
N ALA A 498 5.27 -1.34 -24.65
CA ALA A 498 4.97 -2.00 -25.92
C ALA A 498 5.10 -1.08 -27.15
N LYS A 499 4.80 0.19 -26.98
CA LYS A 499 4.88 1.22 -28.04
C LYS A 499 6.23 1.94 -28.11
N TYR A 500 7.13 1.65 -27.16
CA TYR A 500 8.44 2.27 -27.14
C TYR A 500 9.21 1.95 -28.43
N LYS A 501 9.70 3.01 -29.07
CA LYS A 501 10.50 2.93 -30.31
C LYS A 501 11.97 3.06 -29.96
N LEU A 502 12.81 2.23 -30.57
CA LEU A 502 14.26 2.24 -30.45
C LEU A 502 14.88 3.46 -31.13
#